data_ec19012545fc80fb2f9bfc0eebbef219
#
_entry.id   ec19012545fc80fb2f9bfc0eebbef219
#
_cell.length_a   1.000
_cell.length_b   1.000
_cell.length_c   1.000
_cell.angle_alpha   90.00
_cell.angle_beta   90.00
_cell.angle_gamma   90.00
#
_symmetry.space_group_name_H-M   'P 1'
#
loop_
_entity.id
_entity.type
_entity.pdbx_description
1 polymer ?
#
loop_
_entity_poly.entity_id
_entity_poly.type
_entity_poly.pdbx_seq_one_letter_code
_entity_poly.pdbx_strand_id
1 'polypeptide(L)'
;MPSMMGIVSVPANGVINPFTGLSYEILPFHATVHFAFNQQSGAVGAVLATLYGGTDLLHEESAISANARMPIWPDDYYVDDDIAAGDRIKVYLRNTTGGIIVVSFAARIVPIAA
;
A
#
# COMPACT_ATOMS: atom_id res chain seq x y z
N MET A 1 5.94 16.72 4.60
CA MET A 1 5.59 15.37 5.09
C MET A 1 6.09 14.32 4.12
N PRO A 2 6.83 13.32 4.60
CA PRO A 2 7.35 12.28 3.70
C PRO A 2 6.20 11.47 3.08
N SER A 3 6.42 11.07 1.85
CA SER A 3 5.50 10.17 1.16
C SER A 3 6.26 9.26 0.22
N MET A 4 5.70 8.08 -0.03
CA MET A 4 6.18 7.16 -1.05
C MET A 4 5.07 6.97 -2.06
N MET A 5 5.43 6.97 -3.35
CA MET A 5 4.45 6.85 -4.42
C MET A 5 5.10 6.13 -5.60
N GLY A 6 4.36 5.28 -6.26
CA GLY A 6 4.88 4.56 -7.40
C GLY A 6 3.84 3.72 -8.13
N ILE A 7 4.31 3.00 -9.13
CA ILE A 7 3.51 2.09 -9.93
C ILE A 7 4.23 0.75 -9.98
N VAL A 8 3.47 -0.32 -9.81
CA VAL A 8 4.01 -1.68 -9.84
C VAL A 8 3.11 -2.60 -10.65
N SER A 9 3.72 -3.59 -11.30
CA SER A 9 2.98 -4.64 -12.01
C SER A 9 2.89 -5.86 -11.11
N VAL A 10 1.67 -6.29 -10.80
CA VAL A 10 1.43 -7.51 -10.01
C VAL A 10 1.27 -8.66 -10.99
N PRO A 11 2.14 -9.69 -10.94
CA PRO A 11 2.07 -10.79 -11.89
C PRO A 11 0.81 -11.61 -11.73
N ALA A 12 0.41 -12.30 -12.80
CA ALA A 12 -0.77 -13.18 -12.80
C ALA A 12 -0.66 -14.20 -11.65
N ASN A 13 -1.69 -14.28 -10.83
CA ASN A 13 -1.76 -15.18 -9.66
C ASN A 13 -0.57 -15.01 -8.69
N GLY A 14 0.09 -13.86 -8.75
CA GLY A 14 1.29 -13.58 -7.94
C GLY A 14 1.03 -12.62 -6.79
N VAL A 15 2.02 -12.49 -5.93
CA VAL A 15 2.03 -11.59 -4.78
C VAL A 15 3.30 -10.77 -4.81
N ILE A 16 3.19 -9.44 -4.61
CA ILE A 16 4.37 -8.59 -4.48
C ILE A 16 4.20 -7.59 -3.33
N ASN A 17 5.33 -7.10 -2.83
CA ASN A 17 5.36 -5.99 -1.87
C ASN A 17 5.92 -4.75 -2.58
N PRO A 18 5.07 -3.72 -2.87
CA PRO A 18 5.51 -2.55 -3.61
C PRO A 18 6.44 -1.62 -2.81
N PHE A 19 6.48 -1.75 -1.48
CA PHE A 19 7.32 -0.90 -0.64
C PHE A 19 8.71 -1.44 -0.38
N THR A 20 9.03 -2.64 -0.87
CA THR A 20 10.36 -3.24 -0.71
C THR A 20 11.43 -2.33 -1.35
N GLY A 21 12.42 -1.95 -0.55
CA GLY A 21 13.52 -1.12 -1.01
C GLY A 21 13.25 0.38 -1.07
N LEU A 22 12.04 0.83 -0.73
CA LEU A 22 11.73 2.26 -0.67
C LEU A 22 12.27 2.89 0.61
N SER A 23 12.47 4.22 0.57
CA SER A 23 13.16 4.97 1.64
C SER A 23 12.51 4.83 3.02
N TYR A 24 11.20 4.67 3.07
CA TYR A 24 10.45 4.57 4.32
C TYR A 24 9.86 3.19 4.55
N GLU A 25 10.40 2.17 3.92
CA GLU A 25 9.99 0.78 4.18
C GLU A 25 10.14 0.46 5.67
N ILE A 26 11.24 0.93 6.28
CA ILE A 26 11.43 0.89 7.73
C ILE A 26 11.29 2.33 8.24
N LEU A 27 10.33 2.56 9.14
CA LEU A 27 10.08 3.90 9.65
C LEU A 27 11.18 4.35 10.61
N PRO A 28 11.77 5.53 10.37
CA PRO A 28 12.79 6.08 11.29
C PRO A 28 12.17 6.75 12.51
N PHE A 29 10.85 6.94 12.54
CA PHE A 29 10.14 7.60 13.63
C PHE A 29 8.71 7.03 13.74
N HIS A 30 8.07 7.24 14.89
CA HIS A 30 6.66 6.89 15.08
C HIS A 30 5.79 7.78 14.20
N ALA A 31 4.90 7.20 13.44
CA ALA A 31 4.10 7.94 12.46
C ALA A 31 2.71 7.32 12.25
N THR A 32 1.77 8.17 11.84
CA THR A 32 0.54 7.71 11.21
C THR A 32 0.80 7.59 9.73
N VAL A 33 0.53 6.43 9.16
CA VAL A 33 0.72 6.16 7.72
C VAL A 33 -0.63 5.99 7.05
N HIS A 34 -0.87 6.78 6.01
CA HIS A 34 -2.07 6.70 5.19
C HIS A 34 -1.72 6.00 3.88
N PHE A 35 -2.47 4.95 3.55
CA PHE A 35 -2.22 4.15 2.36
C PHE A 35 -3.27 4.36 1.28
N ALA A 36 -2.84 4.31 0.04
CA ALA A 36 -3.72 4.32 -1.12
C ALA A 36 -3.23 3.33 -2.17
N PHE A 37 -4.15 2.60 -2.76
CA PHE A 37 -3.86 1.66 -3.84
C PHE A 37 -4.93 1.79 -4.90
N ASN A 38 -4.53 2.04 -6.15
CA ASN A 38 -5.42 2.13 -7.29
C ASN A 38 -5.03 1.09 -8.34
N GLN A 39 -5.93 0.17 -8.60
CA GLN A 39 -5.81 -0.83 -9.64
C GLN A 39 -6.10 -0.16 -10.98
N GLN A 40 -5.14 -0.19 -11.91
CA GLN A 40 -5.25 0.56 -13.18
C GLN A 40 -6.17 -0.12 -14.19
N SER A 41 -6.44 -1.42 -14.00
CA SER A 41 -7.30 -2.19 -14.89
C SER A 41 -7.98 -3.31 -14.12
N GLY A 42 -8.97 -3.93 -14.73
CA GLY A 42 -9.71 -5.04 -14.12
C GLY A 42 -10.82 -4.59 -13.18
N ALA A 43 -11.63 -5.53 -12.73
CA ALA A 43 -12.73 -5.28 -11.81
C ALA A 43 -12.24 -5.18 -10.37
N VAL A 44 -12.98 -4.48 -9.52
CA VAL A 44 -12.72 -4.44 -8.08
C VAL A 44 -12.69 -5.88 -7.52
N GLY A 45 -11.68 -6.19 -6.72
CA GLY A 45 -11.48 -7.54 -6.19
C GLY A 45 -10.45 -8.37 -6.96
N ALA A 46 -9.99 -7.88 -8.12
CA ALA A 46 -8.92 -8.57 -8.86
C ALA A 46 -7.60 -8.55 -8.10
N VAL A 47 -7.30 -7.47 -7.40
CA VAL A 47 -6.12 -7.37 -6.53
C VAL A 47 -6.58 -7.16 -5.09
N LEU A 48 -6.03 -7.96 -4.19
CA LEU A 48 -6.31 -7.88 -2.75
C LEU A 48 -5.06 -7.41 -2.01
N ALA A 49 -5.23 -6.52 -1.05
CA ALA A 49 -4.14 -5.98 -0.27
C ALA A 49 -4.16 -6.49 1.17
N THR A 50 -3.00 -6.89 1.68
CA THR A 50 -2.78 -7.21 3.09
C THR A 50 -1.70 -6.30 3.62
N LEU A 51 -1.96 -5.57 4.70
CA LEU A 51 -1.05 -4.57 5.25
C LEU A 51 -0.60 -4.95 6.66
N TYR A 52 0.70 -4.78 6.92
CA TYR A 52 1.31 -4.95 8.24
C TYR A 52 2.12 -3.72 8.63
N GLY A 53 2.06 -3.36 9.91
CA GLY A 53 3.04 -2.46 10.53
C GLY A 53 3.89 -3.28 11.50
N GLY A 54 5.11 -3.62 11.09
CA GLY A 54 5.93 -4.57 11.84
C GLY A 54 5.30 -5.96 11.84
N THR A 55 4.88 -6.44 13.00
CA THR A 55 4.17 -7.72 13.14
C THR A 55 2.67 -7.59 13.27
N ASP A 56 2.16 -6.36 13.38
CA ASP A 56 0.73 -6.10 13.53
C ASP A 56 0.02 -6.13 12.19
N LEU A 57 -1.03 -6.94 12.09
CA LEU A 57 -1.88 -6.98 10.92
C LEU A 57 -2.84 -5.79 10.96
N LEU A 58 -2.68 -4.85 10.01
CA LEU A 58 -3.51 -3.65 9.93
C LEU A 58 -4.73 -3.83 9.05
N HIS A 59 -4.61 -4.66 8.02
CA HIS A 59 -5.66 -4.84 7.01
C HIS A 59 -5.49 -6.18 6.34
N GLU A 60 -6.51 -7.03 6.41
CA GLU A 60 -6.45 -8.39 5.88
C GLU A 60 -7.14 -8.48 4.52
N GLU A 61 -6.44 -9.00 3.54
CA GLU A 61 -6.89 -9.30 2.18
C GLU A 61 -8.20 -8.63 1.74
N SER A 62 -8.15 -7.33 1.49
CA SER A 62 -9.31 -6.57 1.04
C SER A 62 -9.09 -5.99 -0.34
N ALA A 63 -10.19 -5.87 -1.10
CA ALA A 63 -10.16 -5.28 -2.41
C ALA A 63 -9.64 -3.84 -2.38
N ILE A 64 -8.81 -3.48 -3.37
CA ILE A 64 -8.35 -2.11 -3.54
C ILE A 64 -9.25 -1.38 -4.56
N SER A 65 -9.14 -0.05 -4.59
CA SER A 65 -9.90 0.77 -5.53
C SER A 65 -9.47 0.50 -6.98
N ALA A 66 -10.43 0.51 -7.90
CA ALA A 66 -10.17 0.37 -9.34
C ALA A 66 -10.31 1.75 -9.99
N ASN A 67 -9.23 2.52 -9.99
CA ASN A 67 -9.14 3.84 -10.60
C ASN A 67 -7.88 3.95 -11.44
N ALA A 68 -8.01 4.26 -12.72
CA ALA A 68 -6.86 4.36 -13.63
C ALA A 68 -6.16 5.71 -13.46
N ARG A 69 -5.70 6.00 -12.24
CA ARG A 69 -4.98 7.24 -11.90
C ARG A 69 -4.04 7.02 -10.73
N MET A 70 -3.06 7.91 -10.59
CA MET A 70 -2.24 7.96 -9.37
C MET A 70 -3.11 8.38 -8.19
N PRO A 71 -2.84 7.87 -6.97
CA PRO A 71 -3.63 8.23 -5.80
C PRO A 71 -3.65 9.74 -5.53
N ILE A 72 -4.83 10.29 -5.24
CA ILE A 72 -5.04 11.70 -4.96
C ILE A 72 -5.36 11.85 -3.47
N TRP A 73 -4.62 12.73 -2.79
CA TRP A 73 -4.87 13.04 -1.38
C TRP A 73 -6.00 14.05 -1.24
N PRO A 74 -6.94 13.87 -0.30
CA PRO A 74 -7.12 12.69 0.57
C PRO A 74 -8.07 11.62 -0.01
N ASP A 75 -8.64 11.83 -1.20
CA ASP A 75 -9.78 11.08 -1.74
C ASP A 75 -9.52 9.58 -1.90
N ASP A 76 -8.31 9.22 -2.34
CA ASP A 76 -7.96 7.83 -2.63
C ASP A 76 -7.30 7.13 -1.44
N TYR A 77 -7.02 7.84 -0.35
CA TYR A 77 -6.38 7.28 0.85
C TYR A 77 -7.46 6.80 1.82
N TYR A 78 -7.54 5.50 2.03
CA TYR A 78 -8.66 4.89 2.77
C TYR A 78 -8.24 3.99 3.93
N VAL A 79 -6.95 3.71 4.09
CA VAL A 79 -6.44 2.92 5.21
C VAL A 79 -5.36 3.73 5.90
N ASP A 80 -5.49 3.90 7.22
CA ASP A 80 -4.48 4.57 8.01
C ASP A 80 -4.29 3.86 9.35
N ASP A 81 -3.07 3.91 9.88
CA ASP A 81 -2.76 3.40 11.21
C ASP A 81 -1.43 3.97 11.70
N ASP A 82 -1.25 3.90 13.01
CA ASP A 82 -0.02 4.32 13.66
C ASP A 82 0.99 3.18 13.64
N ILE A 83 2.22 3.49 13.21
CA ILE A 83 3.29 2.52 13.11
C ILE A 83 4.49 3.03 13.90
N ALA A 84 5.08 2.17 14.73
CA ALA A 84 6.18 2.54 15.61
C ALA A 84 7.49 2.72 14.83
N ALA A 85 8.39 3.54 15.38
CA ALA A 85 9.76 3.68 14.85
C ALA A 85 10.46 2.33 14.84
N GLY A 86 11.16 2.03 13.75
CA GLY A 86 11.86 0.76 13.56
C GLY A 86 11.01 -0.35 12.96
N ASP A 87 9.70 -0.18 12.90
CA ASP A 87 8.82 -1.18 12.29
C ASP A 87 8.84 -1.06 10.78
N ARG A 88 8.73 -2.22 10.13
CA ARG A 88 8.70 -2.31 8.67
C ARG A 88 7.27 -2.23 8.16
N ILE A 89 7.05 -1.42 7.14
CA ILE A 89 5.81 -1.42 6.38
C ILE A 89 5.84 -2.61 5.43
N LYS A 90 4.89 -3.53 5.58
CA LYS A 90 4.74 -4.68 4.70
C LYS A 90 3.36 -4.62 4.04
N VAL A 91 3.34 -4.64 2.72
CA VAL A 91 2.10 -4.68 1.95
C VAL A 91 2.21 -5.80 0.93
N TYR A 92 1.26 -6.70 0.95
CA TYR A 92 1.20 -7.78 -0.02
C TYR A 92 0.01 -7.55 -0.94
N LEU A 93 0.29 -7.27 -2.20
CA LEU A 93 -0.73 -7.15 -3.24
C LEU A 93 -0.82 -8.48 -3.97
N ARG A 94 -1.96 -9.15 -3.85
CA ARG A 94 -2.18 -10.45 -4.47
C ARG A 94 -3.14 -10.31 -5.66
N ASN A 95 -2.66 -10.68 -6.83
CA ASN A 95 -3.47 -10.70 -8.06
C ASN A 95 -4.19 -12.05 -8.17
N THR A 96 -5.51 -12.00 -8.20
CA THR A 96 -6.34 -13.22 -8.28
C THR A 96 -6.70 -13.60 -9.71
N THR A 97 -6.20 -12.87 -10.70
CA THR A 97 -6.51 -13.09 -12.11
C THR A 97 -5.36 -13.77 -12.85
N GLY A 98 -5.64 -14.26 -14.05
CA GLY A 98 -4.65 -14.88 -14.93
C GLY A 98 -3.86 -13.88 -15.78
N GLY A 99 -3.99 -12.59 -15.56
CA GLY A 99 -3.29 -11.53 -16.29
C GLY A 99 -2.58 -10.56 -15.37
N ILE A 100 -1.57 -9.85 -15.89
CA ILE A 100 -0.85 -8.83 -15.13
C ILE A 100 -1.77 -7.64 -14.87
N ILE A 101 -1.77 -7.13 -13.63
CA ILE A 101 -2.49 -5.92 -13.26
C ILE A 101 -1.50 -4.90 -12.72
N VAL A 102 -1.55 -3.69 -13.29
CA VAL A 102 -0.73 -2.57 -12.83
C VAL A 102 -1.47 -1.85 -11.71
N VAL A 103 -0.76 -1.58 -10.62
CA VAL A 103 -1.31 -0.89 -9.44
C VAL A 103 -0.47 0.34 -9.15
N SER A 104 -1.11 1.51 -9.05
CA SER A 104 -0.48 2.70 -8.50
C SER A 104 -0.69 2.71 -6.99
N PHE A 105 0.35 3.05 -6.25
CA PHE A 105 0.30 3.02 -4.79
C PHE A 105 0.91 4.27 -4.20
N ALA A 106 0.51 4.60 -2.98
CA ALA A 106 1.08 5.69 -2.23
C ALA A 106 0.97 5.43 -0.73
N ALA A 107 1.94 5.94 0.02
CA ALA A 107 1.88 6.00 1.48
C ALA A 107 2.27 7.41 1.90
N ARG A 108 1.41 8.08 2.67
CA ARG A 108 1.69 9.39 3.25
C ARG A 108 2.02 9.20 4.71
N ILE A 109 3.20 9.66 5.10
CA ILE A 109 3.76 9.44 6.43
C ILE A 109 3.67 10.73 7.22
N VAL A 110 2.91 10.72 8.31
CA VAL A 110 2.73 11.87 9.19
C VAL A 110 3.40 11.57 10.52
N PRO A 111 4.56 12.20 10.82
CA PRO A 111 5.24 11.96 12.08
C PRO A 111 4.36 12.33 13.28
N ILE A 112 4.43 11.50 14.33
CA ILE A 112 3.76 11.75 15.60
C ILE A 112 4.80 12.28 16.58
N ALA A 113 4.53 13.44 17.16
CA ALA A 113 5.41 14.01 18.17
C ALA A 113 5.45 13.12 19.41
N ALA A 114 6.65 12.83 19.89
CA ALA A 114 6.86 12.03 21.08
C ALA A 114 6.44 12.79 22.34
#